data_43ee49e11956e699a80c33e5e9d5904d
#
_entry.id   43ee49e11956e699a80c33e5e9d5904d
#
_cell.length_a   1.000
_cell.length_b   1.000
_cell.length_c   1.000
_cell.angle_alpha   90.00
_cell.angle_beta   90.00
_cell.angle_gamma   90.00
#
_symmetry.space_group_name_H-M   'P 1'
#
loop_
_entity.id
_entity.type
_entity.pdbx_description
1 polymer ?
#
loop_
_entity_poly.entity_id
_entity_poly.type
_entity_poly.pdbx_seq_one_letter_code
_entity_poly.pdbx_strand_id
1 'polypeptide(L)'
;RVNIASGEKTVLVSFAQLRDALIADGHSEVSALFINHTLWNRDGGRIYFYARGGWDGNKGARINQPFTVNADGSDLTLQRGFIGGHPEWEMGHRAIGGQDDKLVIYDTDLQEVVDQIADPTIIEKPGGDSSLSPDGNWIVTGYGKGGHNMWVVYRRTDGAWIRTPEYDQRPYVSGDLRSDPAPLWNRDGSKILFPSLTADGSRQLHIIHLNI
;
A
#
# COMPACT_ATOMS: atom_id res chain seq x y z
N ARG A 1 19.12 -4.63 -0.65
CA ARG A 1 18.78 -6.05 -0.60
C ARG A 1 19.75 -6.79 0.32
N VAL A 2 19.24 -7.76 1.06
CA VAL A 2 20.06 -8.66 1.87
C VAL A 2 19.81 -10.09 1.39
N ASN A 3 20.87 -10.82 1.11
CA ASN A 3 20.77 -12.25 0.85
C ASN A 3 20.61 -12.97 2.21
N ILE A 4 19.49 -13.67 2.40
CA ILE A 4 19.16 -14.29 3.69
C ILE A 4 20.14 -15.42 4.03
N ALA A 5 20.64 -16.16 3.05
CA ALA A 5 21.54 -17.29 3.28
C ALA A 5 22.96 -16.85 3.59
N SER A 6 23.49 -15.82 2.90
CA SER A 6 24.87 -15.34 3.06
C SER A 6 25.03 -14.12 3.96
N GLY A 7 23.94 -13.39 4.22
CA GLY A 7 23.97 -12.10 4.90
C GLY A 7 24.54 -10.95 4.04
N GLU A 8 24.87 -11.21 2.79
CA GLU A 8 25.44 -10.21 1.89
C GLU A 8 24.45 -9.07 1.64
N LYS A 9 24.94 -7.83 1.70
CA LYS A 9 24.17 -6.60 1.50
C LYS A 9 24.51 -5.99 0.15
N THR A 10 23.49 -5.70 -0.66
CA THR A 10 23.61 -4.99 -1.93
C THR A 10 22.77 -3.72 -1.88
N VAL A 11 23.38 -2.58 -2.19
CA VAL A 11 22.66 -1.33 -2.41
C VAL A 11 22.05 -1.39 -3.81
N LEU A 12 20.70 -1.35 -3.90
CA LEU A 12 19.99 -1.34 -5.18
C LEU A 12 19.83 0.08 -5.72
N VAL A 13 19.55 1.04 -4.84
CA VAL A 13 19.35 2.45 -5.17
C VAL A 13 20.03 3.29 -4.11
N SER A 14 20.76 4.30 -4.54
CA SER A 14 21.38 5.30 -3.65
C SER A 14 20.50 6.55 -3.56
N PHE A 15 20.63 7.30 -2.47
CA PHE A 15 19.97 8.62 -2.35
C PHE A 15 20.47 9.63 -3.39
N ALA A 16 21.68 9.47 -3.91
CA ALA A 16 22.16 10.30 -5.01
C ALA A 16 21.36 10.07 -6.29
N GLN A 17 21.10 8.82 -6.66
CA GLN A 17 20.26 8.48 -7.82
C GLN A 17 18.83 9.01 -7.66
N LEU A 18 18.23 8.90 -6.46
CA LEU A 18 16.89 9.44 -6.20
C LEU A 18 16.87 10.97 -6.33
N ARG A 19 17.85 11.65 -5.74
CA ARG A 19 17.99 13.10 -5.86
C ARG A 19 18.11 13.54 -7.31
N ASP A 20 18.96 12.87 -8.08
CA ASP A 20 19.22 13.23 -9.46
C ASP A 20 17.98 13.00 -10.34
N ALA A 21 17.22 11.92 -10.09
CA ALA A 21 15.95 11.67 -10.76
C ALA A 21 14.88 12.72 -10.40
N LEU A 22 14.77 13.11 -9.13
CA LEU A 22 13.85 14.15 -8.68
C LEU A 22 14.20 15.53 -9.26
N ILE A 23 15.47 15.89 -9.31
CA ILE A 23 15.92 17.14 -9.95
C ILE A 23 15.59 17.13 -11.45
N ALA A 24 15.82 16.00 -12.13
CA ALA A 24 15.48 15.86 -13.54
C ALA A 24 13.97 15.96 -13.81
N ASP A 25 13.13 15.59 -12.83
CA ASP A 25 11.67 15.74 -12.87
C ASP A 25 11.18 17.15 -12.47
N GLY A 26 12.09 18.07 -12.12
CA GLY A 26 11.78 19.47 -11.83
C GLY A 26 11.68 19.87 -10.36
N HIS A 27 12.05 18.99 -9.44
CA HIS A 27 12.15 19.35 -8.02
C HIS A 27 13.38 20.21 -7.79
N SER A 28 13.17 21.49 -7.39
CA SER A 28 14.25 22.45 -7.18
C SER A 28 15.03 22.26 -5.87
N GLU A 29 14.36 21.73 -4.86
CA GLU A 29 14.93 21.52 -3.53
C GLU A 29 14.74 20.07 -3.09
N VAL A 30 15.80 19.31 -3.15
CA VAL A 30 15.79 17.89 -2.72
C VAL A 30 16.71 17.74 -1.52
N SER A 31 16.11 17.63 -0.33
CA SER A 31 16.85 17.47 0.92
C SER A 31 16.15 16.52 1.88
N ALA A 32 16.89 16.01 2.87
CA ALA A 32 16.37 15.14 3.91
C ALA A 32 15.52 13.96 3.38
N LEU A 33 16.00 13.33 2.30
CA LEU A 33 15.32 12.19 1.71
C LEU A 33 15.32 10.98 2.63
N PHE A 34 14.19 10.30 2.66
CA PHE A 34 14.04 8.96 3.22
C PHE A 34 13.15 8.10 2.31
N ILE A 35 13.20 6.79 2.51
CA ILE A 35 12.42 5.81 1.75
C ILE A 35 11.48 5.09 2.72
N ASN A 36 10.23 4.90 2.29
CA ASN A 36 9.29 4.04 3.00
C ASN A 36 8.32 3.33 2.05
N HIS A 37 7.44 2.47 2.61
CA HIS A 37 6.49 1.64 1.85
C HIS A 37 7.17 0.82 0.74
N THR A 38 8.26 0.15 1.09
CA THR A 38 9.02 -0.71 0.18
C THR A 38 8.29 -2.03 0.00
N LEU A 39 7.82 -2.29 -1.21
CA LEU A 39 7.00 -3.45 -1.56
C LEU A 39 7.62 -4.22 -2.72
N TRP A 40 7.92 -5.51 -2.50
CA TRP A 40 8.27 -6.44 -3.56
C TRP A 40 7.01 -6.88 -4.31
N ASN A 41 7.09 -6.94 -5.65
CA ASN A 41 6.02 -7.57 -6.41
C ASN A 41 6.00 -9.09 -6.18
N ARG A 42 4.92 -9.74 -6.59
CA ARG A 42 4.64 -11.15 -6.27
C ARG A 42 5.65 -12.14 -6.85
N ASP A 43 6.26 -11.83 -7.97
CA ASP A 43 7.30 -12.63 -8.61
C ASP A 43 8.73 -12.31 -8.12
N GLY A 44 8.88 -11.28 -7.30
CA GLY A 44 10.17 -10.85 -6.75
C GLY A 44 11.08 -10.15 -7.75
N GLY A 45 10.56 -9.72 -8.91
CA GLY A 45 11.32 -9.05 -9.96
C GLY A 45 11.40 -7.54 -9.83
N ARG A 46 10.45 -6.91 -9.12
CA ARG A 46 10.33 -5.45 -9.01
C ARG A 46 10.00 -5.00 -7.59
N ILE A 47 10.42 -3.79 -7.25
CA ILE A 47 10.17 -3.13 -5.97
C ILE A 47 9.51 -1.79 -6.24
N TYR A 48 8.41 -1.51 -5.54
CA TYR A 48 7.77 -0.19 -5.48
C TYR A 48 8.10 0.45 -4.13
N PHE A 49 8.35 1.76 -4.10
CA PHE A 49 8.61 2.49 -2.86
C PHE A 49 8.35 4.00 -3.04
N TYR A 50 8.24 4.72 -1.92
CA TYR A 50 8.19 6.18 -1.94
C TYR A 50 9.53 6.78 -1.52
N ALA A 51 10.03 7.74 -2.33
CA ALA A 51 11.03 8.70 -1.90
C ALA A 51 10.31 9.91 -1.32
N ARG A 52 10.62 10.23 -0.07
CA ARG A 52 9.99 11.30 0.69
C ARG A 52 11.02 12.29 1.22
N GLY A 53 10.64 13.57 1.32
CA GLY A 53 11.43 14.65 1.89
C GLY A 53 10.55 15.79 2.38
N GLY A 54 11.09 16.70 3.19
CA GLY A 54 10.35 17.85 3.72
C GLY A 54 9.19 17.50 4.66
N TRP A 55 9.27 16.37 5.38
CA TRP A 55 8.26 15.87 6.31
C TRP A 55 8.62 16.19 7.76
N ASP A 56 7.61 16.38 8.61
CA ASP A 56 7.73 16.45 10.07
C ASP A 56 8.82 17.41 10.58
N GLY A 57 8.83 18.62 10.03
CA GLY A 57 9.80 19.66 10.41
C GLY A 57 11.15 19.60 9.70
N ASN A 58 11.37 18.63 8.80
CA ASN A 58 12.52 18.65 7.91
C ASN A 58 12.46 19.89 7.01
N LYS A 59 13.62 20.50 6.76
CA LYS A 59 13.73 21.65 5.85
C LYS A 59 13.62 21.20 4.39
N GLY A 60 13.07 22.04 3.54
CA GLY A 60 12.95 21.84 2.10
C GLY A 60 11.51 21.63 1.65
N ALA A 61 11.32 21.50 0.34
CA ALA A 61 10.03 21.23 -0.28
C ALA A 61 9.53 19.82 0.09
N ARG A 62 8.21 19.69 0.27
CA ARG A 62 7.59 18.38 0.53
C ARG A 62 7.64 17.52 -0.72
N ILE A 63 8.32 16.40 -0.60
CA ILE A 63 8.43 15.37 -1.63
C ILE A 63 7.66 14.14 -1.17
N ASN A 64 6.87 13.56 -2.04
CA ASN A 64 6.17 12.29 -1.84
C ASN A 64 6.05 11.59 -3.20
N GLN A 65 7.16 11.06 -3.69
CA GLN A 65 7.29 10.57 -5.05
C GLN A 65 7.43 9.06 -5.08
N PRO A 66 6.53 8.33 -5.77
CA PRO A 66 6.68 6.91 -5.98
C PRO A 66 7.75 6.59 -7.01
N PHE A 67 8.43 5.48 -6.78
CA PHE A 67 9.44 4.91 -7.66
C PHE A 67 9.24 3.41 -7.79
N THR A 68 9.72 2.86 -8.90
CA THR A 68 9.98 1.44 -9.06
C THR A 68 11.44 1.19 -9.41
N VAL A 69 11.92 0.00 -9.08
CA VAL A 69 13.25 -0.47 -9.45
C VAL A 69 13.22 -1.99 -9.59
N ASN A 70 13.99 -2.54 -10.51
CA ASN A 70 14.15 -3.99 -10.61
C ASN A 70 14.92 -4.58 -9.43
N ALA A 71 14.72 -5.87 -9.16
CA ALA A 71 15.34 -6.59 -8.05
C ALA A 71 16.88 -6.60 -8.07
N ASP A 72 17.49 -6.32 -9.21
CA ASP A 72 18.94 -6.19 -9.39
C ASP A 72 19.46 -4.75 -9.26
N GLY A 73 18.55 -3.77 -9.11
CA GLY A 73 18.87 -2.34 -9.03
C GLY A 73 18.84 -1.62 -10.37
N SER A 74 18.54 -2.30 -11.46
CA SER A 74 18.35 -1.68 -12.78
C SER A 74 16.98 -1.01 -12.89
N ASP A 75 16.79 -0.17 -13.91
CA ASP A 75 15.52 0.45 -14.26
C ASP A 75 14.84 1.22 -13.10
N LEU A 76 15.62 2.08 -12.43
CA LEU A 76 15.06 3.01 -11.46
C LEU A 76 14.16 4.02 -12.18
N THR A 77 12.86 3.90 -12.00
CA THR A 77 11.85 4.70 -12.71
C THR A 77 10.99 5.50 -11.72
N LEU A 78 10.96 6.83 -11.91
CA LEU A 78 10.03 7.71 -11.22
C LEU A 78 8.63 7.47 -11.79
N GLN A 79 7.65 7.21 -10.92
CA GLN A 79 6.27 6.95 -11.29
C GLN A 79 5.47 8.26 -11.30
N ARG A 80 4.82 8.57 -12.42
CA ARG A 80 4.02 9.80 -12.58
C ARG A 80 2.66 9.72 -11.91
N GLY A 81 2.07 8.52 -11.85
CA GLY A 81 0.82 8.29 -11.16
C GLY A 81 1.05 8.09 -9.66
N PHE A 82 0.38 8.90 -8.84
CA PHE A 82 0.34 8.69 -7.40
C PHE A 82 -0.90 7.87 -7.06
N ILE A 83 -0.69 6.62 -6.65
CA ILE A 83 -1.72 5.77 -6.05
C ILE A 83 -1.55 5.84 -4.54
N GLY A 84 -2.51 6.46 -3.86
CA GLY A 84 -2.44 6.76 -2.43
C GLY A 84 -2.66 5.56 -1.53
N GLY A 85 -2.52 5.82 -0.25
CA GLY A 85 -2.65 4.81 0.79
C GLY A 85 -1.42 3.93 0.92
N HIS A 86 -1.66 2.66 1.15
CA HIS A 86 -0.64 1.63 1.17
C HIS A 86 -0.88 0.71 -0.04
N PRO A 87 -0.18 0.95 -1.17
CA PRO A 87 -0.40 0.16 -2.38
C PRO A 87 -0.06 -1.31 -2.17
N GLU A 88 -0.76 -2.17 -2.87
CA GLU A 88 -0.54 -3.61 -2.94
C GLU A 88 -0.14 -3.98 -4.39
N TRP A 89 0.70 -4.98 -4.58
CA TRP A 89 0.93 -5.50 -5.92
C TRP A 89 -0.20 -6.42 -6.38
N GLU A 90 -0.66 -6.19 -7.62
CA GLU A 90 -1.54 -7.13 -8.31
C GLU A 90 -0.71 -8.26 -8.92
N MET A 91 -0.54 -8.26 -10.23
CA MET A 91 0.28 -9.24 -10.95
C MET A 91 1.29 -8.51 -11.84
N GLY A 92 2.49 -9.06 -11.97
CA GLY A 92 3.54 -8.51 -12.82
C GLY A 92 3.92 -7.08 -12.44
N HIS A 93 3.59 -6.11 -13.30
CA HIS A 93 3.94 -4.70 -13.15
C HIS A 93 2.77 -3.82 -12.66
N ARG A 94 1.68 -4.42 -12.19
CA ARG A 94 0.48 -3.70 -11.77
C ARG A 94 0.40 -3.58 -10.27
N ALA A 95 0.06 -2.38 -9.80
CA ALA A 95 -0.16 -2.06 -8.40
C ALA A 95 -1.60 -1.59 -8.15
N ILE A 96 -2.14 -1.90 -7.00
CA ILE A 96 -3.47 -1.52 -6.53
C ILE A 96 -3.30 -0.39 -5.51
N GLY A 97 -4.08 0.68 -5.64
CA GLY A 97 -4.08 1.79 -4.68
C GLY A 97 -5.24 2.74 -4.89
N GLY A 98 -5.35 3.75 -4.03
CA GLY A 98 -6.40 4.76 -4.10
C GLY A 98 -6.02 5.91 -5.02
N GLN A 99 -6.90 6.28 -5.96
CA GLN A 99 -6.80 7.50 -6.75
C GLN A 99 -8.21 8.02 -7.06
N ASP A 100 -8.42 9.33 -6.89
CA ASP A 100 -9.70 10.01 -7.21
C ASP A 100 -10.93 9.31 -6.62
N ASP A 101 -10.86 8.97 -5.32
CA ASP A 101 -11.91 8.22 -4.59
C ASP A 101 -12.25 6.83 -5.17
N LYS A 102 -11.33 6.24 -5.92
CA LYS A 102 -11.45 4.90 -6.51
C LYS A 102 -10.30 4.01 -6.09
N LEU A 103 -10.58 2.73 -5.91
CA LEU A 103 -9.54 1.72 -5.85
C LEU A 103 -9.17 1.32 -7.28
N VAL A 104 -7.96 1.66 -7.70
CA VAL A 104 -7.52 1.52 -9.09
C VAL A 104 -6.42 0.49 -9.24
N ILE A 105 -6.26 -0.03 -10.45
CA ILE A 105 -5.10 -0.79 -10.90
C ILE A 105 -4.25 0.13 -11.77
N TYR A 106 -3.04 0.37 -11.32
CA TYR A 106 -2.04 1.21 -11.98
C TYR A 106 -0.94 0.34 -12.58
N ASP A 107 -0.71 0.48 -13.86
CA ASP A 107 0.40 -0.19 -14.54
C ASP A 107 1.66 0.67 -14.45
N THR A 108 2.69 0.13 -13.79
CA THR A 108 3.94 0.86 -13.54
C THR A 108 4.84 1.01 -14.76
N ASP A 109 4.65 0.23 -15.81
CA ASP A 109 5.39 0.35 -17.06
C ASP A 109 4.72 1.37 -18.00
N LEU A 110 3.40 1.30 -18.13
CA LEU A 110 2.61 2.28 -18.89
C LEU A 110 2.49 3.62 -18.13
N GLN A 111 2.66 3.61 -16.83
CA GLN A 111 2.49 4.75 -15.92
C GLN A 111 1.09 5.37 -15.99
N GLU A 112 0.07 4.53 -16.07
CA GLU A 112 -1.34 4.94 -16.15
C GLU A 112 -2.26 3.98 -15.39
N VAL A 113 -3.44 4.47 -15.03
CA VAL A 113 -4.53 3.64 -14.49
C VAL A 113 -5.13 2.84 -15.64
N VAL A 114 -5.11 1.52 -15.49
CA VAL A 114 -5.60 0.58 -16.50
C VAL A 114 -6.95 -0.05 -16.15
N ASP A 115 -7.33 -0.02 -14.85
CA ASP A 115 -8.60 -0.60 -14.41
C ASP A 115 -9.03 -0.03 -13.04
N GLN A 116 -10.27 -0.33 -12.64
CA GLN A 116 -10.86 0.02 -11.34
C GLN A 116 -11.40 -1.23 -10.66
N ILE A 117 -11.13 -1.36 -9.36
CA ILE A 117 -11.67 -2.44 -8.52
C ILE A 117 -12.91 -1.95 -7.80
N ALA A 118 -14.03 -2.63 -8.02
CA ALA A 118 -15.34 -2.33 -7.45
C ALA A 118 -15.88 -0.92 -7.78
N ASP A 119 -17.15 -0.73 -7.47
CA ASP A 119 -17.81 0.58 -7.50
C ASP A 119 -17.45 1.39 -6.23
N PRO A 120 -17.28 2.72 -6.29
CA PRO A 120 -17.02 3.56 -5.12
C PRO A 120 -18.10 3.50 -4.03
N THR A 121 -19.30 3.03 -4.33
CA THR A 121 -20.34 2.77 -3.31
C THR A 121 -20.08 1.51 -2.51
N ILE A 122 -19.28 0.58 -3.03
CA ILE A 122 -18.85 -0.63 -2.34
C ILE A 122 -17.59 -0.33 -1.51
N ILE A 123 -16.60 0.33 -2.12
CA ILE A 123 -15.34 0.74 -1.48
C ILE A 123 -15.34 2.27 -1.38
N GLU A 124 -15.93 2.79 -0.29
CA GLU A 124 -16.20 4.22 -0.12
C GLU A 124 -14.95 5.09 0.09
N LYS A 125 -13.87 4.52 0.60
CA LYS A 125 -12.61 5.23 0.91
C LYS A 125 -11.40 4.36 0.58
N PRO A 126 -11.00 4.31 -0.67
CA PRO A 126 -9.97 3.40 -1.16
C PRO A 126 -8.53 3.78 -0.77
N GLY A 127 -8.34 4.82 0.03
CA GLY A 127 -7.02 5.23 0.53
C GLY A 127 -6.51 4.45 1.73
N GLY A 128 -7.24 3.41 2.18
CA GLY A 128 -6.81 2.51 3.24
C GLY A 128 -5.85 1.43 2.75
N ASP A 129 -5.46 0.59 3.69
CA ASP A 129 -4.64 -0.57 3.37
C ASP A 129 -5.47 -1.62 2.62
N SER A 130 -4.92 -2.14 1.54
CA SER A 130 -5.52 -3.21 0.76
C SER A 130 -4.62 -4.43 0.76
N SER A 131 -5.22 -5.62 0.67
CA SER A 131 -4.47 -6.87 0.53
C SER A 131 -5.17 -7.79 -0.47
N LEU A 132 -4.42 -8.29 -1.44
CA LEU A 132 -4.89 -9.21 -2.46
C LEU A 132 -4.65 -10.65 -2.00
N SER A 133 -5.66 -11.51 -2.18
CA SER A 133 -5.55 -12.94 -1.86
C SER A 133 -4.41 -13.62 -2.62
N PRO A 134 -3.87 -14.75 -2.11
CA PRO A 134 -2.77 -15.45 -2.79
C PRO A 134 -3.09 -15.87 -4.22
N ASP A 135 -4.34 -16.21 -4.51
CA ASP A 135 -4.83 -16.59 -5.84
C ASP A 135 -5.18 -15.39 -6.74
N GLY A 136 -5.17 -14.16 -6.19
CA GLY A 136 -5.51 -12.94 -6.91
C GLY A 136 -7.00 -12.70 -7.15
N ASN A 137 -7.88 -13.58 -6.68
CA ASN A 137 -9.32 -13.50 -6.95
C ASN A 137 -10.09 -12.60 -5.98
N TRP A 138 -9.55 -12.38 -4.79
CA TRP A 138 -10.18 -11.58 -3.76
C TRP A 138 -9.31 -10.42 -3.33
N ILE A 139 -9.93 -9.31 -3.01
CA ILE A 139 -9.28 -8.19 -2.35
C ILE A 139 -10.00 -7.88 -1.04
N VAL A 140 -9.24 -7.59 -0.01
CA VAL A 140 -9.75 -6.96 1.21
C VAL A 140 -9.15 -5.58 1.33
N THR A 141 -9.98 -4.59 1.65
CA THR A 141 -9.53 -3.23 1.93
C THR A 141 -10.17 -2.73 3.22
N GLY A 142 -9.37 -2.08 4.07
CA GLY A 142 -9.83 -1.45 5.29
C GLY A 142 -9.90 0.05 5.17
N TYR A 143 -10.87 0.68 5.83
CA TYR A 143 -10.97 2.13 5.90
C TYR A 143 -11.58 2.60 7.21
N GLY A 144 -11.22 3.83 7.62
CA GLY A 144 -11.74 4.49 8.81
C GLY A 144 -12.80 5.55 8.47
N LYS A 145 -13.88 5.60 9.26
CA LYS A 145 -14.94 6.61 9.16
C LYS A 145 -15.52 6.91 10.53
N GLY A 146 -15.50 8.17 10.97
CA GLY A 146 -16.14 8.59 12.22
C GLY A 146 -15.59 7.93 13.48
N GLY A 147 -14.32 7.54 13.50
CA GLY A 147 -13.69 6.83 14.62
C GLY A 147 -13.89 5.31 14.60
N HIS A 148 -14.46 4.77 13.53
CA HIS A 148 -14.66 3.33 13.34
C HIS A 148 -13.85 2.83 12.16
N ASN A 149 -13.38 1.60 12.24
CA ASN A 149 -12.79 0.88 11.12
C ASN A 149 -13.77 -0.16 10.57
N MET A 150 -13.71 -0.38 9.26
CA MET A 150 -14.51 -1.34 8.51
C MET A 150 -13.63 -2.01 7.46
N TRP A 151 -14.02 -3.21 7.05
CA TRP A 151 -13.33 -3.95 5.98
C TRP A 151 -14.35 -4.41 4.95
N VAL A 152 -13.99 -4.25 3.69
CA VAL A 152 -14.72 -4.79 2.54
C VAL A 152 -13.90 -5.93 1.96
N VAL A 153 -14.52 -7.09 1.80
CA VAL A 153 -13.97 -8.24 1.07
C VAL A 153 -14.73 -8.33 -0.25
N TYR A 154 -14.01 -8.23 -1.35
CA TYR A 154 -14.58 -8.16 -2.70
C TYR A 154 -14.01 -9.26 -3.58
N ARG A 155 -14.88 -10.01 -4.27
CA ARG A 155 -14.49 -11.03 -5.23
C ARG A 155 -14.44 -10.43 -6.64
N ARG A 156 -13.26 -10.48 -7.23
CA ARG A 156 -12.98 -9.82 -8.52
C ARG A 156 -13.64 -10.51 -9.72
N THR A 157 -13.93 -11.81 -9.60
CA THR A 157 -14.46 -12.62 -10.71
C THR A 157 -15.92 -12.35 -11.05
N ASP A 158 -16.74 -12.00 -10.08
CA ASP A 158 -18.19 -11.78 -10.25
C ASP A 158 -18.74 -10.56 -9.49
N GLY A 159 -17.87 -9.83 -8.79
CA GLY A 159 -18.25 -8.64 -8.04
C GLY A 159 -18.97 -8.91 -6.72
N ALA A 160 -19.05 -10.13 -6.24
CA ALA A 160 -19.63 -10.44 -4.94
C ALA A 160 -18.80 -9.80 -3.81
N TRP A 161 -19.47 -9.25 -2.80
CA TRP A 161 -18.79 -8.57 -1.71
C TRP A 161 -19.52 -8.68 -0.38
N ILE A 162 -18.77 -8.52 0.69
CA ILE A 162 -19.29 -8.35 2.05
C ILE A 162 -18.56 -7.20 2.74
N ARG A 163 -19.25 -6.56 3.67
CA ARG A 163 -18.66 -5.53 4.55
C ARG A 163 -18.82 -5.98 5.99
N THR A 164 -17.79 -5.80 6.79
CA THR A 164 -17.86 -6.05 8.23
C THR A 164 -18.76 -5.02 8.93
N PRO A 165 -19.25 -5.30 10.14
CA PRO A 165 -19.73 -4.24 11.04
C PRO A 165 -18.66 -3.16 11.27
N GLU A 166 -19.10 -2.05 11.82
CA GLU A 166 -18.22 -0.98 12.29
C GLU A 166 -17.57 -1.35 13.60
N TYR A 167 -16.25 -1.19 13.69
CA TYR A 167 -15.47 -1.42 14.92
C TYR A 167 -14.97 -0.10 15.46
N ASP A 168 -15.41 0.29 16.65
CA ASP A 168 -14.94 1.51 17.32
C ASP A 168 -13.44 1.41 17.63
N GLN A 169 -12.69 2.43 17.20
CA GLN A 169 -11.23 2.50 17.40
C GLN A 169 -10.84 3.56 18.43
N ARG A 170 -11.80 4.24 19.04
CA ARG A 170 -11.49 5.28 20.02
C ARG A 170 -10.88 4.71 21.31
N PRO A 171 -9.82 5.32 21.86
CA PRO A 171 -9.24 6.62 21.47
C PRO A 171 -8.15 6.56 20.37
N TYR A 172 -7.88 5.42 19.74
CA TYR A 172 -6.76 5.19 18.84
C TYR A 172 -7.08 5.56 17.38
N VAL A 173 -7.66 6.73 17.16
CA VAL A 173 -8.11 7.19 15.82
C VAL A 173 -7.09 8.11 15.11
N SER A 174 -6.05 8.57 15.83
CA SER A 174 -5.05 9.49 15.28
C SER A 174 -3.73 9.40 16.05
N GLY A 175 -2.68 10.05 15.51
CA GLY A 175 -1.34 10.09 16.09
C GLY A 175 -0.59 8.76 15.98
N ASP A 176 0.47 8.62 16.76
CA ASP A 176 1.38 7.47 16.71
C ASP A 176 0.77 6.17 17.23
N LEU A 177 -0.29 6.28 18.02
CA LEU A 177 -0.99 5.13 18.60
C LEU A 177 -2.25 4.73 17.83
N ARG A 178 -2.52 5.35 16.67
CA ARG A 178 -3.70 5.03 15.87
C ARG A 178 -3.73 3.56 15.45
N SER A 179 -4.91 3.02 15.28
CA SER A 179 -5.13 1.68 14.76
C SER A 179 -5.51 1.79 13.28
N ASP A 180 -4.53 1.62 12.39
CA ASP A 180 -4.78 1.60 10.95
C ASP A 180 -5.54 0.32 10.56
N PRO A 181 -6.53 0.40 9.67
CA PRO A 181 -7.32 -0.76 9.26
C PRO A 181 -6.58 -1.62 8.22
N ALA A 182 -5.41 -2.15 8.57
CA ALA A 182 -4.52 -2.89 7.70
C ALA A 182 -4.84 -4.40 7.70
N PRO A 183 -5.62 -4.93 6.74
CA PRO A 183 -5.93 -6.33 6.64
C PRO A 183 -4.82 -7.10 5.92
N LEU A 184 -4.69 -8.39 6.23
CA LEU A 184 -3.74 -9.27 5.55
C LEU A 184 -4.32 -10.67 5.36
N TRP A 185 -4.23 -11.21 4.16
CA TRP A 185 -4.56 -12.60 3.87
C TRP A 185 -3.53 -13.57 4.45
N ASN A 186 -4.00 -14.73 4.91
CA ASN A 186 -3.11 -15.84 5.16
C ASN A 186 -2.70 -16.53 3.84
N ARG A 187 -1.74 -17.44 3.90
CA ARG A 187 -1.12 -18.02 2.71
C ARG A 187 -2.05 -18.91 1.87
N ASP A 188 -3.08 -19.50 2.47
CA ASP A 188 -4.04 -20.36 1.77
C ASP A 188 -5.33 -19.62 1.34
N GLY A 189 -5.45 -18.32 1.65
CA GLY A 189 -6.60 -17.51 1.29
C GLY A 189 -7.87 -17.76 2.10
N SER A 190 -7.83 -18.57 3.14
CA SER A 190 -9.00 -18.92 3.96
C SER A 190 -9.28 -17.95 5.11
N LYS A 191 -8.33 -17.05 5.42
CA LYS A 191 -8.40 -16.16 6.57
C LYS A 191 -7.88 -14.78 6.25
N ILE A 192 -8.48 -13.78 6.92
CA ILE A 192 -8.00 -12.40 6.90
C ILE A 192 -7.69 -11.99 8.33
N LEU A 193 -6.46 -11.55 8.57
CA LEU A 193 -6.02 -10.93 9.81
C LEU A 193 -6.26 -9.43 9.73
N PHE A 194 -6.74 -8.80 10.79
CA PHE A 194 -6.90 -7.35 10.87
C PHE A 194 -6.75 -6.84 12.31
N PRO A 195 -6.22 -5.62 12.53
CA PRO A 195 -6.13 -5.02 13.86
C PRO A 195 -7.46 -4.38 14.24
N SER A 196 -7.89 -4.54 15.48
CA SER A 196 -9.06 -3.85 16.03
C SER A 196 -9.01 -3.80 17.55
N LEU A 197 -10.00 -3.14 18.16
CA LEU A 197 -10.19 -3.13 19.59
C LEU A 197 -11.16 -4.23 20.03
N THR A 198 -10.87 -4.81 21.18
CA THR A 198 -11.81 -5.66 21.92
C THR A 198 -12.77 -4.82 22.76
N ALA A 199 -13.79 -5.43 23.32
CA ALA A 199 -14.79 -4.74 24.15
C ALA A 199 -14.21 -4.05 25.40
N ASP A 200 -13.06 -4.51 25.90
CA ASP A 200 -12.34 -3.89 27.00
C ASP A 200 -11.37 -2.76 26.59
N GLY A 201 -11.35 -2.42 25.29
CA GLY A 201 -10.48 -1.37 24.73
C GLY A 201 -9.05 -1.81 24.45
N SER A 202 -8.70 -3.08 24.59
CA SER A 202 -7.38 -3.59 24.22
C SER A 202 -7.25 -3.68 22.69
N ARG A 203 -6.07 -3.33 22.16
CA ARG A 203 -5.74 -3.55 20.74
C ARG A 203 -5.32 -4.98 20.53
N GLN A 204 -6.01 -5.69 19.64
CA GLN A 204 -5.76 -7.08 19.33
C GLN A 204 -5.77 -7.33 17.81
N LEU A 205 -5.26 -8.48 17.42
CA LEU A 205 -5.41 -9.00 16.07
C LEU A 205 -6.61 -9.92 16.02
N HIS A 206 -7.50 -9.66 15.08
CA HIS A 206 -8.71 -10.43 14.84
C HIS A 206 -8.58 -11.23 13.53
N ILE A 207 -9.36 -12.29 13.40
CA ILE A 207 -9.36 -13.15 12.22
C ILE A 207 -10.80 -13.26 11.69
N ILE A 208 -10.96 -12.95 10.40
CA ILE A 208 -12.15 -13.34 9.63
C ILE A 208 -11.86 -14.70 9.01
N HIS A 209 -12.74 -15.68 9.25
CA HIS A 209 -12.73 -16.96 8.56
C HIS A 209 -13.65 -16.88 7.35
N LEU A 210 -13.16 -17.30 6.20
CA LEU A 210 -13.92 -17.31 4.95
C LEU A 210 -14.25 -18.76 4.59
N ASN A 211 -15.52 -19.02 4.37
CA ASN A 211 -16.00 -20.29 3.81
C ASN A 211 -16.22 -20.08 2.30
N ILE A 212 -15.14 -20.10 1.53
CA ILE A 212 -15.10 -19.88 0.08
C ILE A 212 -14.78 -21.15 -0.67
#